data_c8e1fadadd80edcb4c8c5c48e22da49c
#
_entry.id   c8e1fadadd80edcb4c8c5c48e22da49c
#
_cell.length_a   1.000
_cell.length_b   1.000
_cell.length_c   1.000
_cell.angle_alpha   90.00
_cell.angle_beta   90.00
_cell.angle_gamma   90.00
#
_symmetry.space_group_name_H-M   'P 1'
#
loop_
_entity.id
_entity.type
_entity.pdbx_description
1 polymer ?
#
loop_
_entity_poly.entity_id
_entity_poly.type
_entity_poly.pdbx_seq_one_letter_code
_entity_poly.pdbx_strand_id
1 'polypeptide(L)'
;MLSVYRREFDGTFTEIATNIDGAKNTTVTDPHPALDYARYRIVAVSKTTGSVGYYDTQGQAVGEKSIVIQWDEQWSSFDTYGVEDNRDQPPWSGSLLKLPYNIDVSDKHSPDIALIEYIGRSHPVSYYGTQRGETSTWNVEIEKSDKDTLYALRRLAKWAGDVYVREPSGSGYWASITVSFSQKHRELIIPVTIEVTRVEGGV
;
A
#
# COMPACT_ATOMS: atom_id res chain seq x y z
N MET A 1 2.50 30.95 -2.72
CA MET A 1 2.45 29.69 -1.95
C MET A 1 2.47 28.54 -2.91
N LEU A 2 3.20 27.47 -2.58
CA LEU A 2 3.26 26.27 -3.42
C LEU A 2 2.63 25.09 -2.67
N SER A 3 2.01 24.20 -3.44
CA SER A 3 1.56 22.88 -2.97
C SER A 3 2.06 21.83 -3.94
N VAL A 4 2.39 20.65 -3.43
CA VAL A 4 2.90 19.52 -4.21
C VAL A 4 1.90 18.38 -4.08
N TYR A 5 1.50 17.84 -5.22
CA TYR A 5 0.58 16.73 -5.34
C TYR A 5 1.25 15.57 -6.07
N ARG A 6 1.06 14.35 -5.61
CA ARG A 6 1.36 13.14 -6.37
C ARG A 6 0.17 12.81 -7.25
N ARG A 7 0.44 12.48 -8.50
CA ARG A 7 -0.58 11.94 -9.40
C ARG A 7 -0.65 10.43 -9.23
N GLU A 8 -1.83 9.96 -8.86
CA GLU A 8 -2.11 8.53 -8.70
C GLU A 8 -2.30 7.81 -10.04
N PHE A 9 -2.29 6.49 -10.02
CA PHE A 9 -2.47 5.65 -11.21
C PHE A 9 -3.81 5.92 -11.92
N ASP A 10 -4.87 6.14 -11.17
CA ASP A 10 -6.21 6.46 -11.69
C ASP A 10 -6.35 7.91 -12.20
N GLY A 11 -5.28 8.71 -12.09
CA GLY A 11 -5.23 10.09 -12.53
C GLY A 11 -5.68 11.10 -11.48
N THR A 12 -6.08 10.67 -10.29
CA THR A 12 -6.37 11.56 -9.15
C THR A 12 -5.10 12.17 -8.59
N PHE A 13 -5.23 13.12 -7.67
CA PHE A 13 -4.11 13.82 -7.05
C PHE A 13 -4.19 13.72 -5.53
N THR A 14 -3.11 13.24 -4.91
CA THR A 14 -2.92 13.20 -3.46
C THR A 14 -1.99 14.32 -3.03
N GLU A 15 -2.41 15.14 -2.08
CA GLU A 15 -1.59 16.21 -1.52
C GLU A 15 -0.42 15.62 -0.72
N ILE A 16 0.81 16.01 -1.07
CA ILE A 16 2.03 15.59 -0.36
C ILE A 16 2.50 16.69 0.57
N ALA A 17 2.46 17.94 0.12
CA ALA A 17 2.84 19.07 0.91
C ALA A 17 2.11 20.33 0.45
N THR A 18 1.80 21.20 1.39
CA THR A 18 1.13 22.46 1.14
C THR A 18 1.79 23.60 1.91
N ASN A 19 1.40 24.83 1.61
CA ASN A 19 1.89 26.04 2.27
C ASN A 19 3.41 26.26 2.16
N ILE A 20 4.04 25.77 1.10
CA ILE A 20 5.47 25.91 0.87
C ILE A 20 5.77 27.35 0.43
N ASP A 21 6.80 27.95 1.02
CA ASP A 21 7.28 29.27 0.62
C ASP A 21 8.11 29.16 -0.67
N GLY A 22 7.54 29.62 -1.77
CA GLY A 22 8.19 29.60 -3.08
C GLY A 22 9.42 30.49 -3.23
N ALA A 23 9.73 31.33 -2.22
CA ALA A 23 10.95 32.14 -2.21
C ALA A 23 12.18 31.42 -1.63
N LYS A 24 11.97 30.23 -1.08
CA LYS A 24 13.01 29.42 -0.44
C LYS A 24 13.19 28.10 -1.17
N ASN A 25 14.44 27.62 -1.22
CA ASN A 25 14.72 26.26 -1.63
C ASN A 25 14.21 25.30 -0.55
N THR A 26 13.20 24.50 -0.90
CA THR A 26 12.57 23.54 0.01
C THR A 26 12.59 22.16 -0.64
N THR A 27 12.98 21.16 0.12
CA THR A 27 12.88 19.76 -0.29
C THR A 27 11.58 19.18 0.22
N VAL A 28 10.82 18.54 -0.66
CA VAL A 28 9.61 17.80 -0.32
C VAL A 28 9.89 16.32 -0.53
N THR A 29 9.61 15.52 0.48
CA THR A 29 9.75 14.06 0.42
C THR A 29 8.38 13.41 0.27
N ASP A 30 8.22 12.57 -0.75
CA ASP A 30 7.05 11.72 -0.89
C ASP A 30 7.31 10.41 -0.16
N PRO A 31 6.51 10.05 0.87
CA PRO A 31 6.67 8.79 1.59
C PRO A 31 6.25 7.57 0.78
N HIS A 32 5.41 7.74 -0.24
CA HIS A 32 4.81 6.66 -1.00
C HIS A 32 4.92 6.84 -2.53
N PRO A 33 6.12 7.02 -3.09
CA PRO A 33 6.27 7.23 -4.54
C PRO A 33 5.84 5.99 -5.32
N ALA A 34 5.23 6.18 -6.49
CA ALA A 34 4.89 5.06 -7.37
C ALA A 34 6.15 4.25 -7.77
N LEU A 35 6.01 2.93 -7.90
CA LEU A 35 7.13 2.05 -8.29
C LEU A 35 7.50 2.14 -9.76
N ASP A 36 6.62 2.67 -10.59
CA ASP A 36 6.88 3.05 -11.99
C ASP A 36 7.51 4.45 -12.03
N TYR A 37 6.85 5.40 -12.68
CA TYR A 37 7.25 6.80 -12.67
C TYR A 37 6.42 7.56 -11.63
N ALA A 38 7.07 8.08 -10.63
CA ALA A 38 6.45 9.01 -9.71
C ALA A 38 6.19 10.34 -10.43
N ARG A 39 4.93 10.74 -10.54
CA ARG A 39 4.47 11.94 -11.25
C ARG A 39 3.91 12.93 -10.26
N TYR A 40 4.37 14.18 -10.38
CA TYR A 40 3.99 15.22 -9.44
C TYR A 40 3.45 16.46 -10.15
N ARG A 41 2.52 17.13 -9.49
CA ARG A 41 2.03 18.46 -9.88
C ARG A 41 2.41 19.46 -8.80
N ILE A 42 3.11 20.51 -9.19
CA ILE A 42 3.41 21.64 -8.34
C ILE A 42 2.41 22.74 -8.69
N VAL A 43 1.60 23.15 -7.74
CA VAL A 43 0.62 24.23 -7.89
C VAL A 43 1.14 25.47 -7.18
N ALA A 44 1.16 26.58 -7.90
CA ALA A 44 1.54 27.88 -7.38
C ALA A 44 0.33 28.78 -7.28
N VAL A 45 0.10 29.38 -6.12
CA VAL A 45 -0.93 30.38 -5.91
C VAL A 45 -0.28 31.71 -5.56
N SER A 46 -0.56 32.74 -6.36
CA SER A 46 -0.10 34.10 -6.08
C SER A 46 -0.77 34.67 -4.84
N LYS A 47 0.01 35.14 -3.88
CA LYS A 47 -0.53 35.79 -2.67
C LYS A 47 -1.21 37.14 -2.96
N THR A 48 -0.81 37.81 -4.04
CA THR A 48 -1.28 39.12 -4.37
C THR A 48 -2.50 39.14 -5.26
N THR A 49 -2.50 38.26 -6.28
CA THR A 49 -3.57 38.24 -7.30
C THR A 49 -4.51 37.04 -7.16
N GLY A 50 -4.17 36.03 -6.35
CA GLY A 50 -4.89 34.77 -6.25
C GLY A 50 -4.80 33.92 -7.53
N SER A 51 -4.01 34.33 -8.53
CA SER A 51 -3.85 33.53 -9.75
C SER A 51 -3.16 32.21 -9.45
N VAL A 52 -3.60 31.15 -10.14
CA VAL A 52 -3.13 29.79 -9.98
C VAL A 52 -2.40 29.35 -11.23
N GLY A 53 -1.22 28.82 -11.06
CA GLY A 53 -0.46 28.14 -12.12
C GLY A 53 -0.01 26.77 -11.64
N TYR A 54 0.27 25.85 -12.57
CA TYR A 54 0.80 24.54 -12.22
C TYR A 54 1.91 24.10 -13.16
N TYR A 55 2.74 23.22 -12.67
CA TYR A 55 3.81 22.56 -13.42
C TYR A 55 3.82 21.08 -13.09
N ASP A 56 3.75 20.24 -14.13
CA ASP A 56 3.82 18.79 -14.00
C ASP A 56 5.25 18.32 -14.21
N THR A 57 5.76 17.53 -13.27
CA THR A 57 7.09 16.94 -13.33
C THR A 57 7.01 15.43 -13.16
N GLN A 58 8.03 14.75 -13.65
CA GLN A 58 8.24 13.33 -13.42
C GLN A 58 9.42 13.14 -12.49
N GLY A 59 9.25 12.27 -11.50
CA GLY A 59 10.35 11.75 -10.71
C GLY A 59 11.10 10.65 -11.44
N GLN A 60 12.15 10.16 -10.82
CA GLN A 60 12.89 9.01 -11.32
C GLN A 60 12.02 7.74 -11.24
N ALA A 61 12.14 6.86 -12.24
CA ALA A 61 11.55 5.53 -12.17
C ALA A 61 12.20 4.74 -11.04
N VAL A 62 11.38 4.10 -10.21
CA VAL A 62 11.88 3.26 -9.11
C VAL A 62 12.36 1.91 -9.65
N GLY A 63 11.75 1.42 -10.73
CA GLY A 63 12.18 0.20 -11.43
C GLY A 63 11.99 -1.08 -10.61
N GLU A 64 11.20 -1.04 -9.55
CA GLU A 64 10.92 -2.20 -8.72
C GLU A 64 9.95 -3.15 -9.42
N LYS A 65 10.25 -4.45 -9.39
CA LYS A 65 9.41 -5.50 -10.01
C LYS A 65 8.57 -6.26 -9.00
N SER A 66 8.80 -6.04 -7.72
CA SER A 66 8.10 -6.71 -6.62
C SER A 66 7.04 -5.79 -6.04
N ILE A 67 6.02 -6.37 -5.42
CA ILE A 67 5.08 -5.60 -4.61
C ILE A 67 5.81 -5.12 -3.34
N VAL A 68 5.62 -3.85 -3.01
CA VAL A 68 6.18 -3.24 -1.81
C VAL A 68 5.04 -2.89 -0.86
N ILE A 69 5.12 -3.39 0.36
CA ILE A 69 4.19 -3.10 1.45
C ILE A 69 4.91 -2.22 2.47
N GLN A 70 4.27 -1.15 2.87
CA GLN A 70 4.80 -0.20 3.85
C GLN A 70 3.75 0.03 4.93
N TRP A 71 4.18 0.03 6.20
CA TRP A 71 3.33 0.34 7.35
C TRP A 71 4.10 1.17 8.36
N ASP A 72 3.39 1.96 9.16
CA ASP A 72 3.98 2.89 10.11
C ASP A 72 4.08 2.24 11.50
N GLU A 73 4.95 1.26 11.63
CA GLU A 73 5.17 0.56 12.88
C GLU A 73 6.25 1.25 13.71
N GLN A 74 5.85 1.78 14.85
CA GLN A 74 6.82 2.17 15.86
C GLN A 74 7.22 0.94 16.67
N TRP A 75 8.51 0.59 16.63
CA TRP A 75 9.06 -0.49 17.43
C TRP A 75 8.90 -0.23 18.90
N SER A 76 8.07 -1.03 19.57
CA SER A 76 8.15 -1.19 21.01
C SER A 76 8.90 -2.50 21.34
N SER A 77 9.63 -2.52 22.42
CA SER A 77 10.31 -3.72 22.90
C SER A 77 9.37 -4.88 23.23
N PHE A 78 8.07 -4.64 23.24
CA PHE A 78 7.01 -5.62 23.48
C PHE A 78 6.50 -6.31 22.20
N ASP A 79 6.78 -5.73 21.04
CA ASP A 79 6.33 -6.25 19.74
C ASP A 79 7.30 -7.27 19.14
N THR A 80 8.41 -7.50 19.84
CA THR A 80 9.40 -8.47 19.41
C THR A 80 8.93 -9.90 19.68
N TYR A 81 9.01 -10.72 18.69
CA TYR A 81 8.88 -12.16 18.80
C TYR A 81 10.02 -12.74 19.65
N GLY A 82 9.72 -12.98 20.94
CA GLY A 82 10.69 -13.51 21.88
C GLY A 82 11.74 -12.46 22.24
N VAL A 83 11.71 -12.05 23.47
CA VAL A 83 12.66 -11.10 24.10
C VAL A 83 14.12 -11.53 23.92
N GLU A 84 14.36 -12.74 23.44
CA GLU A 84 15.68 -13.36 23.38
C GLU A 84 16.42 -13.16 22.06
N ASP A 85 15.72 -12.72 21.00
CA ASP A 85 16.31 -12.67 19.66
C ASP A 85 16.59 -11.26 19.12
N ASN A 86 16.85 -10.32 20.02
CA ASN A 86 17.33 -8.98 19.65
C ASN A 86 18.69 -8.98 18.94
N ARG A 87 19.36 -10.12 18.87
CA ARG A 87 20.68 -10.25 18.27
C ARG A 87 20.66 -10.43 16.77
N ASP A 88 19.55 -10.95 16.24
CA ASP A 88 19.37 -11.25 14.81
C ASP A 88 18.35 -10.29 14.14
N GLN A 89 17.93 -9.25 14.83
CA GLN A 89 17.05 -8.25 14.23
C GLN A 89 17.87 -7.37 13.30
N PRO A 90 17.51 -7.31 12.02
CA PRO A 90 18.14 -6.35 11.14
C PRO A 90 17.88 -4.95 11.71
N PRO A 91 18.89 -4.07 11.68
CA PRO A 91 18.79 -2.70 12.16
C PRO A 91 17.96 -1.84 11.18
N TRP A 92 16.83 -2.36 10.74
CA TRP A 92 16.00 -1.65 9.81
C TRP A 92 14.81 -1.03 10.53
N SER A 93 14.59 0.19 10.22
CA SER A 93 13.40 0.94 10.58
C SER A 93 12.20 0.32 9.85
N GLY A 94 11.79 -0.75 10.31
CA GLY A 94 11.05 -1.88 9.86
C GLY A 94 9.68 -1.72 9.32
N SER A 95 9.38 -0.74 8.56
CA SER A 95 8.04 -0.58 8.01
C SER A 95 7.96 -0.80 6.51
N LEU A 96 8.91 -1.51 5.91
CA LEU A 96 8.91 -1.78 4.48
C LEU A 96 9.23 -3.24 4.18
N LEU A 97 8.37 -3.91 3.43
CA LEU A 97 8.54 -5.26 2.94
C LEU A 97 8.48 -5.27 1.42
N LYS A 98 9.49 -5.87 0.78
CA LYS A 98 9.46 -6.23 -0.63
C LYS A 98 9.14 -7.70 -0.75
N LEU A 99 8.06 -8.03 -1.43
CA LEU A 99 7.71 -9.42 -1.70
C LEU A 99 8.59 -10.00 -2.81
N PRO A 100 8.88 -11.32 -2.82
CA PRO A 100 9.55 -11.98 -3.93
C PRO A 100 8.79 -11.80 -5.25
N TYR A 101 9.49 -11.93 -6.37
CA TYR A 101 8.90 -11.73 -7.70
C TYR A 101 7.90 -12.82 -8.12
N ASN A 102 7.91 -13.98 -7.48
CA ASN A 102 7.09 -15.14 -7.79
C ASN A 102 5.71 -15.11 -7.09
N ILE A 103 4.98 -14.03 -7.21
CA ILE A 103 3.68 -13.87 -6.56
C ILE A 103 2.57 -14.20 -7.56
N ASP A 104 1.68 -15.11 -7.16
CA ASP A 104 0.40 -15.32 -7.84
C ASP A 104 -0.64 -14.39 -7.24
N VAL A 105 -1.15 -13.47 -8.04
CA VAL A 105 -2.15 -12.47 -7.65
C VAL A 105 -3.51 -12.86 -8.21
N SER A 106 -4.51 -12.90 -7.36
CA SER A 106 -5.91 -13.12 -7.73
C SER A 106 -6.77 -11.98 -7.20
N ASP A 107 -7.24 -11.13 -8.10
CA ASP A 107 -8.05 -9.96 -7.76
C ASP A 107 -9.54 -10.26 -7.87
N LYS A 108 -10.29 -9.76 -6.92
CA LYS A 108 -11.74 -9.83 -6.90
C LYS A 108 -12.33 -8.44 -6.67
N HIS A 109 -13.08 -7.98 -7.65
CA HIS A 109 -13.87 -6.77 -7.54
C HIS A 109 -15.33 -7.13 -7.26
N SER A 110 -15.89 -6.65 -6.17
CA SER A 110 -17.30 -6.85 -5.85
C SER A 110 -17.97 -5.51 -5.58
N PRO A 111 -18.91 -5.11 -6.45
CA PRO A 111 -19.75 -3.96 -6.15
C PRO A 111 -20.62 -4.26 -4.93
N ASP A 112 -20.95 -3.23 -4.16
CA ASP A 112 -21.93 -3.32 -3.09
C ASP A 112 -23.33 -3.51 -3.72
N ILE A 113 -23.87 -4.73 -3.63
CA ILE A 113 -25.15 -5.11 -4.24
C ILE A 113 -26.05 -5.72 -3.18
N ALA A 114 -27.24 -5.14 -3.01
CA ALA A 114 -28.32 -5.76 -2.28
C ALA A 114 -29.34 -6.37 -3.28
N LEU A 115 -29.58 -7.69 -3.17
CA LEU A 115 -30.61 -8.37 -3.93
C LEU A 115 -31.86 -8.50 -3.07
N ILE A 116 -32.98 -7.91 -3.50
CA ILE A 116 -34.23 -7.95 -2.77
C ILE A 116 -35.25 -8.76 -3.58
N GLU A 117 -35.80 -9.80 -2.95
CA GLU A 117 -36.85 -10.60 -3.53
C GLU A 117 -38.23 -9.97 -3.23
N TYR A 118 -39.02 -9.76 -4.27
CA TYR A 118 -40.39 -9.28 -4.14
C TYR A 118 -41.38 -10.36 -4.50
N ILE A 119 -42.45 -10.46 -3.71
CA ILE A 119 -43.57 -11.38 -3.98
C ILE A 119 -44.16 -11.06 -5.34
N GLY A 120 -44.31 -12.06 -6.19
CA GLY A 120 -44.89 -11.91 -7.55
C GLY A 120 -43.86 -11.57 -8.64
N ARG A 121 -42.57 -11.51 -8.33
CA ARG A 121 -41.51 -11.42 -9.34
C ARG A 121 -40.75 -12.72 -9.43
N SER A 122 -40.37 -13.12 -10.64
CA SER A 122 -39.58 -14.34 -10.88
C SER A 122 -38.11 -14.19 -10.59
N HIS A 123 -37.60 -12.96 -10.42
CA HIS A 123 -36.20 -12.66 -10.14
C HIS A 123 -36.07 -11.50 -9.15
N PRO A 124 -35.02 -11.51 -8.30
CA PRO A 124 -34.75 -10.43 -7.38
C PRO A 124 -34.41 -9.12 -8.11
N VAL A 125 -34.62 -8.02 -7.45
CA VAL A 125 -34.20 -6.69 -7.90
C VAL A 125 -32.88 -6.31 -7.24
N SER A 126 -31.91 -5.86 -8.02
CA SER A 126 -30.61 -5.42 -7.53
C SER A 126 -30.61 -3.93 -7.21
N TYR A 127 -30.08 -3.60 -6.04
CA TYR A 127 -29.76 -2.23 -5.64
C TYR A 127 -28.25 -2.11 -5.46
N TYR A 128 -27.66 -1.07 -6.01
CA TYR A 128 -26.22 -0.84 -5.95
C TYR A 128 -25.91 0.27 -4.96
N GLY A 129 -25.00 -0.01 -4.03
CA GLY A 129 -24.39 0.98 -3.16
C GLY A 129 -23.26 1.75 -3.86
N THR A 130 -22.65 2.67 -3.13
CA THR A 130 -21.55 3.50 -3.62
C THR A 130 -20.18 2.90 -3.32
N GLN A 131 -20.10 1.94 -2.42
CA GLN A 131 -18.85 1.29 -2.04
C GLN A 131 -18.44 0.25 -3.09
N ARG A 132 -17.14 0.19 -3.35
CA ARG A 132 -16.54 -0.83 -4.21
C ARG A 132 -15.61 -1.67 -3.34
N GLY A 133 -15.94 -2.94 -3.17
CA GLY A 133 -15.06 -3.89 -2.50
C GLY A 133 -14.00 -4.38 -3.48
N GLU A 134 -12.74 -4.11 -3.19
CA GLU A 134 -11.60 -4.67 -3.91
C GLU A 134 -10.81 -5.53 -2.93
N THR A 135 -10.77 -6.83 -3.21
CA THR A 135 -9.99 -7.79 -2.44
C THR A 135 -9.05 -8.53 -3.35
N SER A 136 -7.85 -8.81 -2.86
CA SER A 136 -6.85 -9.55 -3.60
C SER A 136 -6.28 -10.66 -2.72
N THR A 137 -6.03 -11.81 -3.31
CA THR A 137 -5.33 -12.92 -2.64
C THR A 137 -4.01 -13.14 -3.35
N TRP A 138 -2.92 -13.03 -2.59
CA TRP A 138 -1.57 -13.24 -3.09
C TRP A 138 -1.01 -14.51 -2.50
N ASN A 139 -0.53 -15.39 -3.36
CA ASN A 139 0.19 -16.58 -2.96
C ASN A 139 1.66 -16.41 -3.31
N VAL A 140 2.51 -16.55 -2.32
CA VAL A 140 3.96 -16.40 -2.45
C VAL A 140 4.67 -17.56 -1.78
N GLU A 141 5.75 -18.01 -2.38
CA GLU A 141 6.62 -19.04 -1.83
C GLU A 141 7.91 -18.40 -1.31
N ILE A 142 8.16 -18.56 -0.02
CA ILE A 142 9.35 -18.02 0.66
C ILE A 142 10.28 -19.14 1.06
N GLU A 143 11.55 -19.02 0.71
CA GLU A 143 12.57 -19.96 1.19
C GLU A 143 12.78 -19.81 2.69
N LYS A 144 12.95 -20.93 3.40
CA LYS A 144 13.26 -20.91 4.85
C LYS A 144 14.58 -20.21 5.18
N SER A 145 15.48 -20.11 4.21
CA SER A 145 16.74 -19.37 4.30
C SER A 145 16.55 -17.86 4.32
N ASP A 146 15.47 -17.35 3.69
CA ASP A 146 15.13 -15.92 3.66
C ASP A 146 14.43 -15.51 4.96
N LYS A 147 15.24 -15.39 6.01
CA LYS A 147 14.75 -15.04 7.34
C LYS A 147 14.19 -13.63 7.39
N ASP A 148 14.77 -12.71 6.65
CA ASP A 148 14.40 -11.30 6.69
C ASP A 148 12.98 -11.10 6.16
N THR A 149 12.65 -11.68 5.01
CA THR A 149 11.29 -11.66 4.47
C THR A 149 10.29 -12.38 5.39
N LEU A 150 10.68 -13.53 5.96
CA LEU A 150 9.82 -14.26 6.88
C LEU A 150 9.55 -13.50 8.18
N TYR A 151 10.55 -12.81 8.73
CA TYR A 151 10.36 -11.96 9.91
C TYR A 151 9.46 -10.77 9.60
N ALA A 152 9.68 -10.11 8.47
CA ALA A 152 8.83 -8.99 8.05
C ALA A 152 7.36 -9.42 7.86
N LEU A 153 7.13 -10.57 7.21
CA LEU A 153 5.78 -11.13 7.04
C LEU A 153 5.12 -11.50 8.38
N ARG A 154 5.88 -12.04 9.33
CA ARG A 154 5.36 -12.34 10.67
C ARG A 154 5.01 -11.09 11.47
N ARG A 155 5.77 -10.01 11.28
CA ARG A 155 5.46 -8.71 11.88
C ARG A 155 4.20 -8.14 11.24
N LEU A 156 4.13 -8.15 9.92
CA LEU A 156 2.95 -7.71 9.17
C LEU A 156 1.71 -8.50 9.59
N ALA A 157 1.82 -9.82 9.82
CA ALA A 157 0.71 -10.66 10.30
C ALA A 157 0.16 -10.25 11.68
N LYS A 158 0.93 -9.50 12.46
CA LYS A 158 0.53 -9.00 13.79
C LYS A 158 0.16 -7.53 13.77
N TRP A 159 0.42 -6.85 12.68
CA TRP A 159 0.10 -5.45 12.56
C TRP A 159 -1.42 -5.24 12.59
N ALA A 160 -1.87 -4.33 13.42
CA ALA A 160 -3.29 -4.00 13.60
C ALA A 160 -3.55 -2.58 13.09
N GLY A 161 -3.31 -2.35 11.82
CA GLY A 161 -3.51 -1.06 11.15
C GLY A 161 -3.46 -1.20 9.65
N ASP A 162 -3.74 -0.11 8.96
CA ASP A 162 -3.66 -0.06 7.52
C ASP A 162 -2.20 -0.07 7.05
N VAL A 163 -1.99 -0.58 5.86
CA VAL A 163 -0.70 -0.60 5.19
C VAL A 163 -0.82 0.07 3.82
N TYR A 164 0.26 0.66 3.33
CA TYR A 164 0.31 1.19 1.99
C TYR A 164 0.98 0.18 1.04
N VAL A 165 0.24 -0.24 0.04
CA VAL A 165 0.69 -1.18 -0.98
C VAL A 165 1.11 -0.42 -2.23
N ARG A 166 2.24 -0.81 -2.81
CA ARG A 166 2.71 -0.29 -4.10
C ARG A 166 3.01 -1.45 -5.03
N GLU A 167 2.45 -1.38 -6.21
CA GLU A 167 2.61 -2.41 -7.23
C GLU A 167 3.53 -1.96 -8.37
N PRO A 168 4.19 -2.90 -9.05
CA PRO A 168 5.05 -2.59 -10.21
C PRO A 168 4.31 -1.91 -11.37
N SER A 169 2.99 -2.02 -11.41
CA SER A 169 2.10 -1.33 -12.35
C SER A 169 2.09 0.19 -12.19
N GLY A 170 2.60 0.70 -11.08
CA GLY A 170 2.50 2.10 -10.67
C GLY A 170 1.29 2.37 -9.77
N SER A 171 0.46 1.37 -9.49
CA SER A 171 -0.65 1.48 -8.55
C SER A 171 -0.15 1.57 -7.11
N GLY A 172 -0.79 2.44 -6.32
CA GLY A 172 -0.56 2.56 -4.89
C GLY A 172 -1.87 2.79 -4.17
N TYR A 173 -2.10 2.09 -3.05
CA TYR A 173 -3.35 2.18 -2.29
C TYR A 173 -3.17 1.72 -0.85
N TRP A 174 -4.07 2.16 0.00
CA TRP A 174 -4.17 1.68 1.38
C TRP A 174 -4.92 0.35 1.43
N ALA A 175 -4.48 -0.54 2.29
CA ALA A 175 -5.07 -1.85 2.46
C ALA A 175 -5.04 -2.34 3.91
N SER A 176 -6.03 -3.15 4.25
CA SER A 176 -6.00 -4.05 5.41
C SER A 176 -5.51 -5.40 4.94
N ILE A 177 -4.56 -6.00 5.67
CA ILE A 177 -3.88 -7.23 5.26
C ILE A 177 -4.00 -8.33 6.32
N THR A 178 -4.26 -9.55 5.85
CA THR A 178 -4.17 -10.77 6.66
C THR A 178 -3.14 -11.71 6.05
N VAL A 179 -2.21 -12.22 6.86
CA VAL A 179 -1.13 -13.11 6.40
C VAL A 179 -1.28 -14.49 7.03
N SER A 180 -1.29 -15.52 6.19
CA SER A 180 -1.40 -16.92 6.58
C SER A 180 -0.18 -17.72 6.13
N PHE A 181 0.39 -18.54 7.01
CA PHE A 181 1.56 -19.37 6.73
C PHE A 181 1.17 -20.84 6.72
N SER A 182 1.56 -21.56 5.66
CA SER A 182 1.46 -23.01 5.59
C SER A 182 2.84 -23.63 5.73
N GLN A 183 3.17 -24.18 6.89
CA GLN A 183 4.51 -24.70 7.17
C GLN A 183 4.51 -26.20 7.40
N LYS A 184 5.30 -26.92 6.59
CA LYS A 184 5.66 -28.32 6.84
C LYS A 184 7.14 -28.40 7.25
N HIS A 185 7.44 -29.16 8.30
CA HIS A 185 8.78 -29.19 8.90
C HIS A 185 9.91 -29.62 7.95
N ARG A 186 9.62 -30.45 6.96
CA ARG A 186 10.61 -31.01 6.04
C ARG A 186 10.80 -30.21 4.75
N GLU A 187 9.93 -29.27 4.47
CA GLU A 187 10.02 -28.45 3.24
C GLU A 187 10.96 -27.28 3.42
N LEU A 188 11.70 -26.94 2.39
CA LEU A 188 12.60 -25.78 2.36
C LEU A 188 11.86 -24.48 2.03
N ILE A 189 10.63 -24.59 1.52
CA ILE A 189 9.79 -23.50 1.09
C ILE A 189 8.60 -23.38 2.04
N ILE A 190 8.21 -22.17 2.33
CA ILE A 190 7.03 -21.85 3.13
C ILE A 190 6.05 -21.13 2.20
N PRO A 191 4.92 -21.78 1.84
CA PRO A 191 3.83 -21.08 1.17
C PRO A 191 3.18 -20.07 2.12
N VAL A 192 3.01 -18.85 1.64
CA VAL A 192 2.36 -17.76 2.37
C VAL A 192 1.22 -17.24 1.53
N THR A 193 0.04 -17.13 2.14
CA THR A 193 -1.13 -16.50 1.54
C THR A 193 -1.37 -15.16 2.22
N ILE A 194 -1.49 -14.10 1.43
CA ILE A 194 -1.75 -12.75 1.89
C ILE A 194 -3.10 -12.33 1.30
N GLU A 195 -4.06 -12.07 2.19
CA GLU A 195 -5.35 -11.52 1.81
C GLU A 195 -5.29 -10.00 1.99
N VAL A 196 -5.63 -9.28 0.95
CA VAL A 196 -5.54 -7.83 0.88
C VAL A 196 -6.93 -7.28 0.61
N THR A 197 -7.37 -6.35 1.44
CA THR A 197 -8.62 -5.61 1.22
C THR A 197 -8.29 -4.14 1.09
N ARG A 198 -8.60 -3.54 -0.05
CA ARG A 198 -8.39 -2.11 -0.27
C ARG A 198 -9.31 -1.31 0.63
N VAL A 199 -8.75 -0.29 1.27
CA VAL A 199 -9.45 0.62 2.19
C VAL A 199 -9.16 2.07 1.81
N GLU A 200 -9.96 3.01 2.31
CA GLU A 200 -9.69 4.43 2.09
C GLU A 200 -8.47 4.94 2.85
N GLY A 201 -8.06 4.24 3.88
CA GLY A 201 -6.80 4.35 4.61
C GLY A 201 -6.40 5.72 5.14
N GLY A 202 -5.39 5.71 6.02
CA GLY A 202 -4.78 6.94 6.51
C GLY A 202 -5.43 7.54 7.75
N VAL A 203 -6.18 6.74 8.52
CA VAL A 203 -6.73 7.16 9.82
C VAL A 203 -5.77 6.78 10.93
#